data_ffb65680cf36220b419fcf7635fbf98d
#
_entry.id   ffb65680cf36220b419fcf7635fbf98d
#
_cell.length_a   1.000
_cell.length_b   1.000
_cell.length_c   1.000
_cell.angle_alpha   90.00
_cell.angle_beta   90.00
_cell.angle_gamma   90.00
#
_symmetry.space_group_name_H-M   'P 1'
#
loop_
_entity.id
_entity.type
_entity.pdbx_description
1 polymer ?
#
loop_
_entity_poly.entity_id
_entity_poly.type
_entity_poly.pdbx_seq_one_letter_code
_entity_poly.pdbx_strand_id
1 'polypeptide(L)'
;KLFEVYSKGLLRSLNRADVPEVIELFQSYTKSNTRSLSSFFKNKTISKDKKLSFAIDLFGTSEELTSFIKTIDANNRYELFPGIFEYFVTFAQKELNNIPVKVFVNKKPNEEVQNKVNVFVKENIGTDTPVSYEINDNVLGGIILKYKDSEIDLSINNKINGLQTTLIN
;
A
#
# COMPACT_ATOMS: atom_id res chain seq x y z
N LYS A 1 18.18 1.81 4.41
CA LYS A 1 18.39 1.34 5.78
C LYS A 1 17.64 0.04 6.00
N LEU A 2 18.09 -0.76 6.96
CA LEU A 2 17.50 -2.09 7.20
C LEU A 2 16.02 -2.03 7.58
N PHE A 3 15.62 -1.09 8.42
CA PHE A 3 14.21 -1.01 8.82
C PHE A 3 13.30 -0.69 7.64
N GLU A 4 13.78 0.03 6.64
CA GLU A 4 13.02 0.29 5.41
C GLU A 4 12.82 -1.00 4.60
N VAL A 5 13.86 -1.81 4.49
CA VAL A 5 13.80 -3.08 3.77
C VAL A 5 12.78 -4.02 4.42
N TYR A 6 12.83 -4.15 5.74
CA TYR A 6 11.89 -4.98 6.47
C TYR A 6 10.45 -4.47 6.37
N SER A 7 10.26 -3.16 6.46
CA SER A 7 8.93 -2.55 6.35
C SER A 7 8.31 -2.77 4.97
N LYS A 8 9.09 -2.57 3.93
CA LYS A 8 8.63 -2.82 2.55
C LYS A 8 8.33 -4.30 2.31
N GLY A 9 9.16 -5.18 2.85
CA GLY A 9 8.95 -6.62 2.75
C GLY A 9 7.65 -7.04 3.42
N LEU A 10 7.38 -6.51 4.61
CA LEU A 10 6.14 -6.78 5.31
C LEU A 10 4.93 -6.29 4.50
N LEU A 11 4.98 -5.07 4.01
CA LEU A 11 3.88 -4.51 3.22
C LEU A 11 3.56 -5.37 1.99
N ARG A 12 4.58 -5.88 1.32
CA ARG A 12 4.40 -6.75 0.15
C ARG A 12 3.77 -8.09 0.49
N SER A 13 4.00 -8.59 1.70
CA SER A 13 3.44 -9.88 2.14
C SER A 13 1.99 -9.77 2.59
N LEU A 14 1.51 -8.58 2.87
CA LEU A 14 0.14 -8.35 3.36
C LEU A 14 -0.83 -8.13 2.21
N ASN A 15 -2.06 -8.60 2.40
CA ASN A 15 -3.16 -8.22 1.53
C ASN A 15 -3.51 -6.75 1.77
N ARG A 16 -3.83 -6.03 0.70
CA ARG A 16 -4.15 -4.61 0.80
C ARG A 16 -5.29 -4.34 1.80
N ALA A 17 -6.27 -5.23 1.87
CA ALA A 17 -7.40 -5.10 2.78
C ALA A 17 -6.99 -5.17 4.26
N ASP A 18 -5.88 -5.84 4.56
CA ASP A 18 -5.40 -6.03 5.93
C ASP A 18 -4.46 -4.92 6.39
N VAL A 19 -3.96 -4.12 5.46
CA VAL A 19 -2.96 -3.08 5.78
C VAL A 19 -3.48 -2.04 6.77
N PRO A 20 -4.72 -1.53 6.67
CA PRO A 20 -5.22 -0.57 7.66
C PRO A 20 -5.20 -1.09 9.09
N GLU A 21 -5.52 -2.36 9.28
CA GLU A 21 -5.50 -2.99 10.59
C GLU A 21 -4.08 -3.07 11.17
N VAL A 22 -3.11 -3.40 10.34
CA VAL A 22 -1.71 -3.44 10.74
C VAL A 22 -1.19 -2.04 11.07
N ILE A 23 -1.56 -1.04 10.30
CA ILE A 23 -1.22 0.36 10.58
C ILE A 23 -1.75 0.76 11.96
N GLU A 24 -3.00 0.46 12.23
CA GLU A 24 -3.63 0.78 13.51
C GLU A 24 -2.92 0.08 14.68
N LEU A 25 -2.59 -1.19 14.50
CA LEU A 25 -1.86 -1.97 15.49
C LEU A 25 -0.51 -1.32 15.82
N PHE A 26 0.28 -1.00 14.80
CA PHE A 26 1.60 -0.39 15.00
C PHE A 26 1.50 1.02 15.58
N GLN A 27 0.52 1.80 15.15
CA GLN A 27 0.31 3.15 15.70
C GLN A 27 -0.04 3.10 17.17
N SER A 28 -0.83 2.16 17.61
CA SER A 28 -1.21 2.06 19.01
C SER A 28 -0.01 1.86 19.91
N TYR A 29 0.96 1.08 19.45
CA TYR A 29 2.20 0.84 20.21
C TYR A 29 3.19 1.99 20.11
N THR A 30 3.31 2.63 18.97
CA THR A 30 4.23 3.77 18.83
C THR A 30 3.77 5.00 19.61
N LYS A 31 2.46 5.20 19.71
CA LYS A 31 1.93 6.34 20.46
C LYS A 31 1.98 6.16 21.98
N SER A 32 1.70 4.96 22.46
CA SER A 32 1.49 4.72 23.89
C SER A 32 2.74 4.25 24.61
N ASN A 33 3.57 3.44 23.96
CA ASN A 33 4.61 2.65 24.66
C ASN A 33 5.95 2.62 23.95
N THR A 34 6.26 3.61 23.11
CA THR A 34 7.50 3.62 22.32
C THR A 34 8.75 3.39 23.16
N ARG A 35 8.84 4.10 24.28
CA ARG A 35 10.02 4.04 25.13
C ARG A 35 10.17 2.67 25.80
N SER A 36 9.08 2.14 26.32
CA SER A 36 9.07 0.83 26.99
C SER A 36 9.38 -0.31 26.03
N LEU A 37 8.79 -0.27 24.83
CA LEU A 37 9.04 -1.28 23.80
C LEU A 37 10.47 -1.22 23.30
N SER A 38 10.98 -0.03 23.04
CA SER A 38 12.36 0.15 22.61
C SER A 38 13.35 -0.39 23.65
N SER A 39 13.13 -0.07 24.92
CA SER A 39 13.96 -0.58 26.01
C SER A 39 13.93 -2.08 26.10
N PHE A 40 12.74 -2.68 26.00
CA PHE A 40 12.57 -4.13 26.05
C PHE A 40 13.34 -4.83 24.92
N PHE A 41 13.15 -4.40 23.70
CA PHE A 41 13.79 -5.06 22.55
C PHE A 41 15.28 -4.81 22.44
N LYS A 42 15.78 -3.71 22.98
CA LYS A 42 17.21 -3.40 23.02
C LYS A 42 17.93 -4.01 24.21
N ASN A 43 17.19 -4.49 25.19
CA ASN A 43 17.79 -5.00 26.42
C ASN A 43 18.42 -6.37 26.18
N LYS A 44 19.74 -6.42 26.27
CA LYS A 44 20.52 -7.64 26.02
C LYS A 44 20.38 -8.68 27.13
N THR A 45 19.88 -8.30 28.30
CA THR A 45 19.67 -9.24 29.41
C THR A 45 18.40 -10.08 29.23
N ILE A 46 17.48 -9.66 28.38
CA ILE A 46 16.27 -10.41 28.07
C ILE A 46 16.59 -11.45 26.99
N SER A 47 16.21 -12.70 27.25
CA SER A 47 16.49 -13.78 26.30
C SER A 47 15.77 -13.58 24.99
N LYS A 48 16.34 -14.13 23.93
CA LYS A 48 15.77 -14.09 22.59
C LYS A 48 14.38 -14.76 22.55
N ASP A 49 14.21 -15.88 23.26
CA ASP A 49 12.94 -16.60 23.35
C ASP A 49 11.84 -15.78 24.01
N LYS A 50 12.17 -15.01 25.03
CA LYS A 50 11.21 -14.10 25.66
C LYS A 50 10.81 -12.97 24.74
N LYS A 51 11.75 -12.42 23.99
CA LYS A 51 11.47 -11.38 23.01
C LYS A 51 10.54 -11.91 21.90
N LEU A 52 10.79 -13.12 21.43
CA LEU A 52 9.96 -13.74 20.40
C LEU A 52 8.54 -13.96 20.91
N SER A 53 8.38 -14.58 22.07
CA SER A 53 7.05 -14.81 22.66
C SER A 53 6.30 -13.51 22.88
N PHE A 54 6.95 -12.49 23.39
CA PHE A 54 6.34 -11.20 23.64
C PHE A 54 5.91 -10.52 22.33
N ALA A 55 6.76 -10.56 21.31
CA ALA A 55 6.45 -9.97 20.01
C ALA A 55 5.28 -10.68 19.34
N ILE A 56 5.23 -12.01 19.41
CA ILE A 56 4.12 -12.77 18.84
C ILE A 56 2.82 -12.48 19.58
N ASP A 57 2.86 -12.40 20.91
CA ASP A 57 1.67 -12.06 21.70
C ASP A 57 1.10 -10.69 21.37
N LEU A 58 1.96 -9.71 21.14
CA LEU A 58 1.53 -8.34 20.85
C LEU A 58 1.19 -8.11 19.37
N PHE A 59 2.00 -8.63 18.47
CA PHE A 59 1.96 -8.26 17.05
C PHE A 59 1.61 -9.42 16.12
N GLY A 60 1.64 -10.65 16.60
CA GLY A 60 1.41 -11.83 15.77
C GLY A 60 -0.07 -12.11 15.53
N THR A 61 -0.84 -11.12 15.10
CA THR A 61 -2.28 -11.23 14.90
C THR A 61 -2.66 -11.98 13.62
N SER A 62 -1.69 -12.19 12.73
CA SER A 62 -1.90 -12.91 11.49
C SER A 62 -0.69 -13.79 11.20
N GLU A 63 -0.84 -14.67 10.22
CA GLU A 63 0.23 -15.57 9.79
C GLU A 63 1.40 -14.78 9.20
N GLU A 64 1.10 -13.75 8.42
CA GLU A 64 2.08 -12.86 7.80
C GLU A 64 2.90 -12.11 8.86
N LEU A 65 2.23 -11.57 9.87
CA LEU A 65 2.91 -10.86 10.96
C LEU A 65 3.75 -11.81 11.80
N THR A 66 3.25 -13.00 12.08
CA THR A 66 4.01 -14.01 12.80
C THR A 66 5.28 -14.41 12.04
N SER A 67 5.16 -14.63 10.74
CA SER A 67 6.31 -14.93 9.87
C SER A 67 7.32 -13.79 9.85
N PHE A 68 6.84 -12.56 9.80
CA PHE A 68 7.68 -11.37 9.86
C PHE A 68 8.48 -11.31 11.17
N ILE A 69 7.80 -11.54 12.29
CA ILE A 69 8.45 -11.54 13.61
C ILE A 69 9.52 -12.64 13.69
N LYS A 70 9.22 -13.82 13.18
CA LYS A 70 10.18 -14.93 13.13
C LYS A 70 11.40 -14.61 12.27
N THR A 71 11.21 -13.85 11.20
CA THR A 71 12.31 -13.39 10.36
C THR A 71 13.21 -12.42 11.13
N ILE A 72 12.63 -11.48 11.86
CA ILE A 72 13.36 -10.56 12.73
C ILE A 72 14.14 -11.34 13.80
N ASP A 73 13.50 -12.34 14.39
CA ASP A 73 14.13 -13.22 15.39
C ASP A 73 15.32 -13.97 14.82
N ALA A 74 15.13 -14.60 13.66
CA ALA A 74 16.19 -15.36 12.99
C ALA A 74 17.42 -14.51 12.66
N ASN A 75 17.20 -13.26 12.33
CA ASN A 75 18.26 -12.30 12.00
C ASN A 75 18.77 -11.53 13.21
N ASN A 76 18.21 -11.78 14.40
CA ASN A 76 18.57 -11.10 15.64
C ASN A 76 18.51 -9.58 15.51
N ARG A 77 17.38 -9.07 15.02
CA ARG A 77 17.18 -7.66 14.67
C ARG A 77 16.08 -6.97 15.47
N TYR A 78 15.85 -7.41 16.71
CA TYR A 78 14.79 -6.84 17.55
C TYR A 78 14.93 -5.34 17.80
N GLU A 79 16.14 -4.82 17.82
CA GLU A 79 16.38 -3.39 18.02
C GLU A 79 15.83 -2.53 16.89
N LEU A 80 15.50 -3.13 15.76
CA LEU A 80 14.93 -2.42 14.60
C LEU A 80 13.42 -2.18 14.72
N PHE A 81 12.73 -2.88 15.63
CA PHE A 81 11.27 -2.79 15.71
C PHE A 81 10.73 -1.36 15.80
N PRO A 82 11.22 -0.47 16.68
CA PRO A 82 10.66 0.87 16.74
C PRO A 82 10.76 1.62 15.41
N GLY A 83 11.91 1.53 14.75
CA GLY A 83 12.11 2.16 13.45
C GLY A 83 11.24 1.52 12.35
N ILE A 84 11.06 0.20 12.41
CA ILE A 84 10.19 -0.52 11.48
C ILE A 84 8.75 -0.06 11.63
N PHE A 85 8.25 0.06 12.85
CA PHE A 85 6.87 0.47 13.10
C PHE A 85 6.61 1.89 12.57
N GLU A 86 7.48 2.82 12.88
CA GLU A 86 7.33 4.20 12.43
C GLU A 86 7.39 4.31 10.91
N TYR A 87 8.37 3.67 10.30
CA TYR A 87 8.51 3.71 8.85
C TYR A 87 7.36 3.03 8.16
N PHE A 88 6.94 1.85 8.66
CA PHE A 88 5.83 1.10 8.08
C PHE A 88 4.54 1.92 8.06
N VAL A 89 4.20 2.56 9.17
CA VAL A 89 2.98 3.36 9.27
C VAL A 89 2.98 4.46 8.21
N THR A 90 4.05 5.23 8.13
CA THR A 90 4.15 6.33 7.17
C THR A 90 4.12 5.83 5.73
N PHE A 91 4.91 4.81 5.45
CA PHE A 91 5.03 4.26 4.10
C PHE A 91 3.73 3.59 3.64
N ALA A 92 3.11 2.79 4.51
CA ALA A 92 1.87 2.09 4.18
C ALA A 92 0.70 3.04 3.99
N GLN A 93 0.61 4.10 4.79
CA GLN A 93 -0.42 5.13 4.59
C GLN A 93 -0.28 5.80 3.24
N LYS A 94 0.95 6.11 2.84
CA LYS A 94 1.22 6.69 1.53
C LYS A 94 0.81 5.74 0.41
N GLU A 95 1.15 4.46 0.53
CA GLU A 95 0.78 3.45 -0.46
C GLU A 95 -0.74 3.22 -0.54
N LEU A 96 -1.45 3.28 0.58
CA LEU A 96 -2.90 3.18 0.59
C LEU A 96 -3.58 4.37 -0.09
N ASN A 97 -3.02 5.56 0.09
CA ASN A 97 -3.54 6.76 -0.55
C ASN A 97 -3.23 6.79 -2.04
N ASN A 98 -2.23 6.04 -2.48
CA ASN A 98 -1.82 5.96 -3.87
C ASN A 98 -2.56 4.81 -4.58
N ILE A 99 -3.88 4.89 -4.62
CA ILE A 99 -4.72 3.87 -5.24
C ILE A 99 -4.52 3.90 -6.75
N PRO A 100 -4.22 2.74 -7.39
CA PRO A 100 -4.00 2.72 -8.82
C PRO A 100 -5.28 2.97 -9.62
N VAL A 101 -5.11 3.66 -10.74
CA VAL A 101 -6.17 3.82 -11.73
C VAL A 101 -6.10 2.63 -12.69
N LYS A 102 -7.21 1.97 -12.90
CA LYS A 102 -7.33 0.91 -13.93
C LYS A 102 -7.96 1.50 -15.17
N VAL A 103 -7.34 1.24 -16.31
CA VAL A 103 -7.83 1.71 -17.60
C VAL A 103 -8.21 0.49 -18.44
N PHE A 104 -9.48 0.42 -18.82
CA PHE A 104 -9.97 -0.64 -19.68
C PHE A 104 -10.04 -0.13 -21.11
N VAL A 105 -9.41 -0.87 -22.02
CA VAL A 105 -9.35 -0.56 -23.45
C VAL A 105 -9.68 -1.81 -24.24
N ASN A 106 -10.17 -1.64 -25.47
CA ASN A 106 -10.52 -2.79 -26.30
C ASN A 106 -9.33 -3.36 -27.08
N LYS A 107 -8.24 -2.63 -27.16
CA LYS A 107 -7.00 -3.05 -27.81
C LYS A 107 -5.82 -2.43 -27.09
N LYS A 108 -4.62 -2.90 -27.40
CA LYS A 108 -3.40 -2.39 -26.80
C LYS A 108 -3.33 -0.85 -26.94
N PRO A 109 -3.14 -0.12 -25.83
CA PRO A 109 -3.13 1.34 -25.89
C PRO A 109 -1.92 1.85 -26.65
N ASN A 110 -2.16 2.79 -27.57
CA ASN A 110 -1.08 3.48 -28.26
C ASN A 110 -0.62 4.69 -27.42
N GLU A 111 0.39 5.40 -27.94
CA GLU A 111 0.95 6.56 -27.26
C GLU A 111 -0.08 7.67 -27.04
N GLU A 112 -0.95 7.89 -28.02
CA GLU A 112 -2.00 8.91 -27.94
C GLU A 112 -2.98 8.61 -26.79
N VAL A 113 -3.41 7.36 -26.68
CA VAL A 113 -4.29 6.92 -25.59
C VAL A 113 -3.60 7.08 -24.23
N GLN A 114 -2.35 6.66 -24.14
CA GLN A 114 -1.58 6.79 -22.91
C GLN A 114 -1.43 8.24 -22.49
N ASN A 115 -1.12 9.13 -23.41
CA ASN A 115 -1.00 10.56 -23.13
C ASN A 115 -2.32 11.16 -22.65
N LYS A 116 -3.41 10.80 -23.27
CA LYS A 116 -4.74 11.27 -22.90
C LYS A 116 -5.11 10.83 -21.48
N VAL A 117 -4.84 9.57 -21.15
CA VAL A 117 -5.08 9.01 -19.82
C VAL A 117 -4.17 9.71 -18.78
N ASN A 118 -2.90 9.87 -19.08
CA ASN A 118 -1.94 10.48 -18.16
C ASN A 118 -2.30 11.94 -17.86
N VAL A 119 -2.71 12.70 -18.86
CA VAL A 119 -3.15 14.09 -18.67
C VAL A 119 -4.39 14.12 -17.76
N PHE A 120 -5.35 13.29 -18.03
CA PHE A 120 -6.57 13.22 -17.21
C PHE A 120 -6.27 12.86 -15.76
N VAL A 121 -5.46 11.84 -15.54
CA VAL A 121 -5.07 11.38 -14.19
C VAL A 121 -4.33 12.49 -13.44
N LYS A 122 -3.38 13.12 -14.11
CA LYS A 122 -2.59 14.20 -13.51
C LYS A 122 -3.45 15.37 -13.08
N GLU A 123 -4.41 15.77 -13.90
CA GLU A 123 -5.27 16.93 -13.63
C GLU A 123 -6.37 16.66 -12.64
N ASN A 124 -6.89 15.42 -12.58
CA ASN A 124 -8.10 15.13 -11.81
C ASN A 124 -7.89 14.20 -10.61
N ILE A 125 -6.79 13.46 -10.58
CA ILE A 125 -6.55 12.47 -9.53
C ILE A 125 -5.27 12.77 -8.75
N GLY A 126 -4.13 12.81 -9.44
CA GLY A 126 -2.85 13.11 -8.81
C GLY A 126 -1.68 12.79 -9.71
N THR A 127 -0.56 13.49 -9.49
CA THR A 127 0.62 13.38 -10.36
C THR A 127 1.35 12.04 -10.23
N ASP A 128 1.30 11.42 -9.05
CA ASP A 128 2.04 10.20 -8.77
C ASP A 128 1.16 8.96 -8.74
N THR A 129 -0.05 9.05 -9.27
CA THR A 129 -0.98 7.92 -9.28
C THR A 129 -0.55 6.88 -10.30
N PRO A 130 -0.34 5.63 -9.92
CA PRO A 130 -0.01 4.57 -10.87
C PRO A 130 -1.19 4.25 -11.78
N VAL A 131 -0.90 3.96 -13.04
CA VAL A 131 -1.91 3.63 -14.05
C VAL A 131 -1.62 2.25 -14.59
N SER A 132 -2.63 1.40 -14.61
CA SER A 132 -2.54 0.06 -15.21
C SER A 132 -3.57 -0.08 -16.32
N TYR A 133 -3.20 -0.78 -17.39
CA TYR A 133 -4.08 -1.01 -18.53
C TYR A 133 -4.53 -2.46 -18.57
N GLU A 134 -5.81 -2.66 -18.85
CA GLU A 134 -6.37 -4.00 -19.03
C GLU A 134 -7.18 -4.03 -20.33
N ILE A 135 -6.91 -5.03 -21.15
CA ILE A 135 -7.61 -5.18 -22.41
C ILE A 135 -8.91 -5.96 -22.16
N ASN A 136 -10.02 -5.35 -22.55
CA ASN A 136 -11.34 -5.95 -22.38
C ASN A 136 -12.16 -5.75 -23.66
N ASP A 137 -12.49 -6.85 -24.31
CA ASP A 137 -13.23 -6.83 -25.57
C ASP A 137 -14.65 -6.27 -25.44
N ASN A 138 -15.17 -6.23 -24.23
CA ASN A 138 -16.49 -5.65 -23.95
C ASN A 138 -16.49 -4.12 -23.97
N VAL A 139 -15.32 -3.49 -23.98
CA VAL A 139 -15.20 -2.04 -24.09
C VAL A 139 -15.28 -1.67 -25.59
N LEU A 140 -16.42 -1.18 -26.00
CA LEU A 140 -16.68 -0.89 -27.42
C LEU A 140 -16.01 0.40 -27.87
N GLY A 141 -14.72 0.31 -28.22
CA GLY A 141 -13.99 1.43 -28.80
C GLY A 141 -13.73 2.61 -27.85
N GLY A 142 -14.05 2.46 -26.60
CA GLY A 142 -13.89 3.51 -25.61
C GLY A 142 -12.68 3.33 -24.72
N ILE A 143 -12.50 4.28 -23.81
CA ILE A 143 -11.50 4.24 -22.76
C ILE A 143 -12.25 4.42 -21.46
N ILE A 144 -12.22 3.41 -20.59
CA ILE A 144 -12.90 3.48 -19.30
C ILE A 144 -11.86 3.47 -18.20
N LEU A 145 -11.85 4.53 -17.39
CA LEU A 145 -11.03 4.61 -16.19
C LEU A 145 -11.84 4.14 -15.00
N LYS A 146 -11.23 3.30 -14.19
CA LYS A 146 -11.81 2.91 -12.90
C LYS A 146 -10.88 3.35 -11.78
N TYR A 147 -11.40 4.20 -10.89
CA TYR A 147 -10.66 4.71 -9.75
C TYR A 147 -11.56 4.68 -8.53
N LYS A 148 -11.16 3.92 -7.51
CA LYS A 148 -11.99 3.66 -6.32
C LYS A 148 -13.33 3.06 -6.77
N ASP A 149 -14.43 3.68 -6.40
CA ASP A 149 -15.78 3.22 -6.74
C ASP A 149 -16.36 3.91 -7.98
N SER A 150 -15.56 4.72 -8.65
CA SER A 150 -16.01 5.51 -9.81
C SER A 150 -15.48 4.93 -11.11
N GLU A 151 -16.33 4.93 -12.13
CA GLU A 151 -15.94 4.65 -13.50
C GLU A 151 -16.15 5.90 -14.34
N ILE A 152 -15.14 6.23 -15.13
CA ILE A 152 -15.14 7.43 -15.94
C ILE A 152 -14.90 7.03 -17.39
N ASP A 153 -15.82 7.40 -18.28
CA ASP A 153 -15.69 7.12 -19.70
C ASP A 153 -14.95 8.30 -20.38
N LEU A 154 -13.78 8.01 -20.94
CA LEU A 154 -12.97 8.96 -21.71
C LEU A 154 -13.07 8.69 -23.20
N SER A 155 -14.20 8.23 -23.69
CA SER A 155 -14.37 7.98 -25.12
C SER A 155 -14.17 9.25 -25.94
N ILE A 156 -13.96 9.07 -27.23
CA ILE A 156 -13.71 10.18 -28.17
C ILE A 156 -14.81 11.24 -28.11
N ASN A 157 -16.04 10.82 -27.87
CA ASN A 157 -17.19 11.71 -27.85
C ASN A 157 -17.19 12.68 -26.66
N ASN A 158 -16.41 12.39 -25.62
CA ASN A 158 -16.34 13.24 -24.44
C ASN A 158 -15.17 14.21 -24.46
N LYS A 159 -14.36 14.19 -25.47
CA LYS A 159 -13.15 15.03 -25.53
C LYS A 159 -13.44 16.54 -25.57
N ILE A 160 -14.55 16.93 -26.15
CA ILE A 160 -14.92 18.34 -26.32
C ILE A 160 -15.21 18.99 -24.98
N ASN A 161 -15.87 18.26 -24.14
CA ASN A 161 -16.19 18.69 -22.79
C ASN A 161 -15.39 17.85 -21.81
N GLY A 162 -14.08 18.07 -21.76
CA GLY A 162 -13.17 17.31 -20.92
C GLY A 162 -13.57 17.23 -19.47
N LEU A 163 -14.54 18.03 -19.07
CA LEU A 163 -15.09 18.02 -17.72
C LEU A 163 -16.34 17.14 -17.61
N GLN A 164 -16.89 16.72 -18.72
CA GLN A 164 -18.07 15.87 -18.72
C GLN A 164 -17.67 14.42 -18.76
N THR A 165 -17.05 13.99 -17.73
CA THR A 165 -16.86 12.58 -17.51
C THR A 165 -18.13 12.04 -16.91
N THR A 166 -18.73 11.06 -17.56
CA THR A 166 -19.88 10.40 -17.00
C THR A 166 -19.40 9.45 -15.90
N LEU A 167 -19.78 9.76 -14.67
CA LEU A 167 -19.52 8.86 -13.56
C LEU A 167 -20.53 7.73 -13.61
N ILE A 168 -20.03 6.54 -13.79
CA ILE A 168 -20.84 5.33 -13.78
C ILE A 168 -20.62 4.67 -12.42
N ASN A 169 -21.65 4.63 -11.62
CA ASN A 169 -21.59 3.99 -10.31
C ASN A 169 -21.90 2.51 -10.40
#